data_bfc944907aa67b1e0fe6edb51a63f08e
#
_entry.id   bfc944907aa67b1e0fe6edb51a63f08e
#
_cell.length_a   1.000
_cell.length_b   1.000
_cell.length_c   1.000
_cell.angle_alpha   90.00
_cell.angle_beta   90.00
_cell.angle_gamma   90.00
#
_symmetry.space_group_name_H-M   'P 1'
#
loop_
_entity.id
_entity.type
_entity.pdbx_description
1 polymer ?
#
loop_
_entity_poly.entity_id
_entity_poly.type
_entity_poly.pdbx_seq_one_letter_code
_entity_poly.pdbx_strand_id
1 'polypeptide(L)'
;MSFSALRNPLRAAARRAAQPKFQLRSNFNRKFSTPPPAAEAKSNTALWVGLGAAAVGGAGYYIYTSNDASNAVKSGVQVAKVKANFVPTKEDYIKVYNRVAEIIDDAGDYDDGSYGPVLVRLAWHSSGTYDKESKTGGSNYATMRFDPEAKHGANAGLNVARDLMEKVKQEFPWISYGDLWTLAGVAAIQEMAGPKIPWRPGRIDGFEAQATPDGRLPDATQGADHLRNIFYRMGFNDQEIVALSGAHALGRCHRDRSGFEGPWTFAPTTVTNDYFRLLFDEKWVWKRWDGPKQLEDKKTRSLMMLPTDYVLVQDKSFKKYAKVYADSQEEWFKDFSKAVSTLFELGVPTEQFVTPEPWIMPTVDEQQEEKKN
;
A
#
# COMPACT_ATOMS: atom_id res chain seq x y z
N MET A 1 -27.11 34.67 58.35
CA MET A 1 -27.97 35.61 57.64
C MET A 1 -28.41 34.91 56.36
N SER A 2 -29.68 34.67 56.26
CA SER A 2 -30.42 33.92 55.24
C SER A 2 -30.89 34.85 54.12
N PHE A 3 -30.91 34.43 52.88
CA PHE A 3 -31.75 34.83 51.76
C PHE A 3 -31.69 33.73 50.71
N SER A 4 -32.57 32.83 50.59
CA SER A 4 -33.91 32.71 50.00
C SER A 4 -34.01 33.02 48.51
N ALA A 5 -34.17 31.91 47.79
CA ALA A 5 -34.99 31.58 46.61
C ALA A 5 -35.49 32.69 45.64
N LEU A 6 -35.33 32.38 44.34
CA LEU A 6 -36.39 32.60 43.34
C LEU A 6 -36.30 31.56 42.20
N ARG A 7 -37.31 30.68 42.17
CA ARG A 7 -37.67 29.80 41.05
C ARG A 7 -38.46 30.58 40.02
N ASN A 8 -38.25 30.37 38.74
CA ASN A 8 -39.29 30.52 37.75
C ASN A 8 -39.14 29.49 36.61
N PRO A 9 -40.18 28.80 36.24
CA PRO A 9 -40.19 27.77 35.21
C PRO A 9 -40.73 28.34 33.90
N LEU A 10 -40.02 28.15 32.78
CA LEU A 10 -40.59 28.34 31.45
C LEU A 10 -40.75 26.97 30.75
N ARG A 11 -42.04 26.73 30.45
CA ARG A 11 -42.58 25.55 29.77
C ARG A 11 -41.99 25.37 28.38
N ALA A 12 -41.49 24.16 28.09
CA ALA A 12 -41.19 23.67 26.76
C ALA A 12 -42.50 23.43 25.97
N ALA A 13 -42.63 24.05 24.82
CA ALA A 13 -43.65 23.72 23.82
C ALA A 13 -43.04 22.77 22.78
N ALA A 14 -43.42 21.50 22.83
CA ALA A 14 -43.09 20.50 21.82
C ALA A 14 -43.89 20.81 20.53
N ARG A 15 -43.19 21.15 19.46
CA ARG A 15 -43.72 21.12 18.10
C ARG A 15 -43.35 19.78 17.46
N ARG A 16 -44.34 18.91 17.29
CA ARG A 16 -44.29 17.73 16.43
C ARG A 16 -44.23 18.19 14.98
N ALA A 17 -43.14 17.92 14.29
CA ALA A 17 -43.07 18.01 12.84
C ALA A 17 -43.59 16.68 12.25
N ALA A 18 -44.60 16.76 11.40
CA ALA A 18 -45.18 15.63 10.69
C ALA A 18 -44.23 15.10 9.61
N GLN A 19 -44.03 13.81 9.58
CA GLN A 19 -43.32 13.12 8.51
C GLN A 19 -44.28 12.89 7.31
N PRO A 20 -43.84 13.12 6.06
CA PRO A 20 -44.63 12.77 4.90
C PRO A 20 -44.55 11.26 4.66
N LYS A 21 -45.72 10.63 4.61
CA LYS A 21 -45.90 9.24 4.18
C LYS A 21 -45.70 9.15 2.66
N PHE A 22 -44.64 8.50 2.21
CA PHE A 22 -44.49 8.11 0.83
C PHE A 22 -45.31 6.84 0.57
N GLN A 23 -46.38 6.94 -0.23
CA GLN A 23 -47.11 5.78 -0.77
C GLN A 23 -46.38 5.25 -1.99
N LEU A 24 -45.90 4.03 -1.92
CA LEU A 24 -45.45 3.23 -3.05
C LEU A 24 -46.67 2.85 -3.91
N ARG A 25 -46.81 3.47 -5.08
CA ARG A 25 -47.68 2.96 -6.14
C ARG A 25 -46.93 1.88 -6.91
N SER A 26 -47.35 0.62 -6.76
CA SER A 26 -47.03 -0.50 -7.63
C SER A 26 -47.82 -0.40 -8.94
N ASN A 27 -47.15 -0.14 -10.04
CA ASN A 27 -47.63 -0.44 -11.37
C ASN A 27 -46.45 -0.56 -12.33
N PHE A 28 -45.95 -1.77 -12.51
CA PHE A 28 -45.13 -2.12 -13.66
C PHE A 28 -45.52 -3.50 -14.18
N ASN A 29 -46.59 -3.51 -14.98
CA ASN A 29 -46.82 -4.57 -15.97
C ASN A 29 -46.03 -4.16 -17.23
N ARG A 30 -44.85 -4.68 -17.43
CA ARG A 30 -44.21 -4.71 -18.77
C ARG A 30 -44.20 -6.13 -19.28
N LYS A 31 -44.94 -6.33 -20.35
CA LYS A 31 -44.92 -7.55 -21.16
C LYS A 31 -43.50 -7.76 -21.71
N PHE A 32 -42.99 -8.95 -21.51
CA PHE A 32 -41.76 -9.40 -22.18
C PHE A 32 -42.08 -9.57 -23.66
N SER A 33 -41.46 -8.77 -24.53
CA SER A 33 -41.42 -9.02 -25.97
C SER A 33 -40.23 -9.95 -26.24
N THR A 34 -40.51 -11.07 -26.89
CA THR A 34 -39.53 -12.01 -27.44
C THR A 34 -38.59 -11.28 -28.42
N PRO A 35 -37.26 -11.53 -28.35
CA PRO A 35 -36.33 -10.98 -29.33
C PRO A 35 -36.56 -11.62 -30.70
N PRO A 36 -36.35 -10.87 -31.82
CA PRO A 36 -36.42 -11.42 -33.15
C PRO A 36 -35.29 -12.43 -33.40
N PRO A 37 -35.48 -13.39 -34.35
CA PRO A 37 -34.49 -14.40 -34.65
C PRO A 37 -33.20 -13.76 -35.19
N ALA A 38 -32.06 -14.28 -34.75
CA ALA A 38 -30.73 -13.84 -35.15
C ALA A 38 -30.56 -14.00 -36.67
N ALA A 39 -30.20 -12.90 -37.33
CA ALA A 39 -29.71 -12.92 -38.69
C ALA A 39 -28.34 -13.62 -38.72
N GLU A 40 -28.17 -14.57 -39.64
CA GLU A 40 -26.90 -15.26 -39.87
C GLU A 40 -25.78 -14.26 -40.20
N ALA A 41 -24.85 -14.09 -39.28
CA ALA A 41 -23.62 -13.34 -39.51
C ALA A 41 -22.67 -14.22 -40.34
N LYS A 42 -22.38 -13.79 -41.54
CA LYS A 42 -21.33 -14.38 -42.39
C LYS A 42 -20.00 -14.36 -41.60
N SER A 43 -19.40 -15.52 -41.47
CA SER A 43 -18.10 -15.72 -40.82
C SER A 43 -17.01 -14.94 -41.57
N ASN A 44 -16.59 -13.82 -41.04
CA ASN A 44 -15.28 -13.28 -41.37
C ASN A 44 -14.28 -13.96 -40.41
N THR A 45 -13.50 -14.83 -40.98
CA THR A 45 -12.41 -15.55 -40.33
C THR A 45 -11.47 -14.52 -39.71
N ALA A 46 -11.58 -14.31 -38.41
CA ALA A 46 -10.58 -13.57 -37.64
C ALA A 46 -9.30 -14.41 -37.64
N LEU A 47 -8.27 -13.89 -38.27
CA LEU A 47 -6.95 -14.46 -38.29
C LEU A 47 -6.41 -14.48 -36.84
N TRP A 48 -6.50 -15.61 -36.20
CA TRP A 48 -5.78 -15.88 -34.95
C TRP A 48 -4.32 -16.03 -35.31
N VAL A 49 -3.55 -14.92 -35.23
CA VAL A 49 -2.10 -15.03 -35.16
C VAL A 49 -1.79 -15.51 -33.76
N GLY A 50 -1.65 -16.82 -33.63
CA GLY A 50 -1.05 -17.42 -32.44
C GLY A 50 0.40 -17.02 -32.39
N LEU A 51 0.72 -15.99 -31.61
CA LEU A 51 2.08 -15.75 -31.18
C LEU A 51 2.37 -16.74 -30.08
N GLY A 52 3.16 -17.77 -30.46
CA GLY A 52 3.77 -18.66 -29.50
C GLY A 52 4.49 -17.85 -28.43
N ALA A 53 4.24 -18.22 -27.19
CA ALA A 53 4.94 -17.68 -26.04
C ALA A 53 6.42 -18.02 -26.16
N ALA A 54 7.21 -17.10 -26.69
CA ALA A 54 8.63 -17.02 -26.37
C ALA A 54 8.75 -16.17 -25.13
N ALA A 55 9.31 -16.73 -24.08
CA ALA A 55 9.63 -16.05 -22.85
C ALA A 55 10.56 -14.86 -23.10
N VAL A 56 9.99 -13.68 -23.21
CA VAL A 56 10.72 -12.41 -23.10
C VAL A 56 9.79 -11.47 -22.33
N GLY A 57 10.30 -10.95 -21.23
CA GLY A 57 9.70 -10.15 -20.19
C GLY A 57 8.47 -9.33 -20.53
N GLY A 58 7.46 -9.47 -19.65
CA GLY A 58 6.10 -8.99 -19.79
C GLY A 58 5.92 -7.53 -20.19
N ALA A 59 5.66 -7.32 -21.46
CA ALA A 59 4.96 -6.15 -21.93
C ALA A 59 3.57 -6.61 -22.41
N GLY A 60 2.57 -6.45 -21.53
CA GLY A 60 1.18 -6.72 -21.88
C GLY A 60 0.72 -5.82 -23.03
N TYR A 61 0.38 -6.42 -24.16
CA TYR A 61 -0.20 -5.73 -25.32
C TYR A 61 -1.69 -5.52 -25.12
N TYR A 62 -2.15 -4.29 -25.10
CA TYR A 62 -3.57 -3.94 -25.20
C TYR A 62 -3.88 -3.34 -26.56
N ILE A 63 -4.79 -4.01 -27.30
CA ILE A 63 -5.47 -3.39 -28.44
C ILE A 63 -6.86 -2.97 -27.93
N TYR A 64 -7.08 -1.66 -27.80
CA TYR A 64 -8.40 -1.09 -27.56
C TYR A 64 -9.00 -0.71 -28.92
N THR A 65 -10.11 -1.35 -29.28
CA THR A 65 -10.88 -0.98 -30.47
C THR A 65 -11.99 -0.01 -30.06
N SER A 66 -11.80 1.29 -30.32
CA SER A 66 -12.88 2.28 -30.36
C SER A 66 -13.04 2.81 -31.79
N ASN A 67 -14.25 3.25 -32.11
CA ASN A 67 -14.63 3.68 -33.47
C ASN A 67 -13.94 4.96 -34.01
N ASP A 68 -12.96 5.54 -33.27
CA ASP A 68 -12.15 6.68 -33.72
C ASP A 68 -10.72 6.28 -34.14
N ALA A 69 -10.56 5.05 -34.62
CA ALA A 69 -9.28 4.39 -34.86
C ALA A 69 -8.37 5.00 -35.94
N SER A 70 -8.82 5.93 -36.77
CA SER A 70 -8.01 6.36 -37.94
C SER A 70 -6.92 7.38 -37.62
N ASN A 71 -7.06 8.19 -36.57
CA ASN A 71 -6.03 9.15 -36.16
C ASN A 71 -5.20 8.68 -34.96
N ALA A 72 -5.77 7.85 -34.09
CA ALA A 72 -5.06 7.25 -32.96
C ALA A 72 -4.06 6.15 -33.39
N VAL A 73 -4.34 5.46 -34.50
CA VAL A 73 -3.46 4.39 -35.03
C VAL A 73 -2.10 4.93 -35.50
N LYS A 74 -2.02 6.15 -36.06
CA LYS A 74 -0.73 6.69 -36.53
C LYS A 74 0.19 7.11 -35.39
N SER A 75 -0.32 7.72 -34.33
CA SER A 75 0.48 8.04 -33.13
C SER A 75 0.72 6.81 -32.25
N GLY A 76 -0.26 5.90 -32.14
CA GLY A 76 -0.14 4.64 -31.40
C GLY A 76 0.86 3.66 -32.01
N VAL A 77 0.96 3.60 -33.35
CA VAL A 77 1.95 2.75 -34.05
C VAL A 77 3.39 3.27 -33.90
N GLN A 78 3.60 4.59 -33.83
CA GLN A 78 4.93 5.13 -33.53
C GLN A 78 5.33 4.87 -32.06
N VAL A 79 4.42 5.05 -31.12
CA VAL A 79 4.67 4.74 -29.68
C VAL A 79 4.84 3.23 -29.47
N ALA A 80 4.07 2.40 -30.16
CA ALA A 80 4.22 0.93 -30.10
C ALA A 80 5.54 0.44 -30.72
N LYS A 81 5.99 1.04 -31.83
CA LYS A 81 7.31 0.70 -32.43
C LYS A 81 8.48 1.12 -31.57
N VAL A 82 8.40 2.24 -30.86
CA VAL A 82 9.44 2.66 -29.90
C VAL A 82 9.42 1.78 -28.66
N LYS A 83 8.24 1.34 -28.17
CA LYS A 83 8.11 0.42 -27.03
C LYS A 83 8.51 -1.03 -27.36
N ALA A 84 8.33 -1.51 -28.58
CA ALA A 84 8.65 -2.88 -28.97
C ALA A 84 10.17 -3.20 -28.96
N ASN A 85 11.02 -2.19 -28.91
CA ASN A 85 12.48 -2.35 -28.89
C ASN A 85 13.15 -1.92 -27.58
N PHE A 86 12.38 -1.41 -26.60
CA PHE A 86 12.95 -1.00 -25.31
C PHE A 86 12.77 -2.12 -24.27
N VAL A 87 13.87 -2.76 -23.91
CA VAL A 87 13.94 -3.72 -22.81
C VAL A 87 14.69 -3.02 -21.67
N PRO A 88 14.03 -2.68 -20.56
CA PRO A 88 14.66 -1.96 -19.47
C PRO A 88 15.76 -2.81 -18.82
N THR A 89 16.90 -2.19 -18.57
CA THR A 89 18.05 -2.78 -17.87
C THR A 89 18.01 -2.44 -16.38
N LYS A 90 18.90 -3.03 -15.58
CA LYS A 90 19.07 -2.68 -14.17
C LYS A 90 19.37 -1.17 -14.02
N GLU A 91 20.21 -0.62 -14.90
CA GLU A 91 20.58 0.79 -14.91
C GLU A 91 19.37 1.70 -15.16
N ASP A 92 18.40 1.27 -15.95
CA ASP A 92 17.16 2.04 -16.13
C ASP A 92 16.31 2.05 -14.87
N TYR A 93 16.20 0.92 -14.15
CA TYR A 93 15.55 0.89 -12.85
C TYR A 93 16.31 1.67 -11.77
N ILE A 94 17.65 1.75 -11.83
CA ILE A 94 18.45 2.64 -10.96
C ILE A 94 18.09 4.11 -11.20
N LYS A 95 17.83 4.54 -12.44
CA LYS A 95 17.36 5.91 -12.72
C LYS A 95 16.00 6.19 -12.04
N VAL A 96 15.07 5.23 -12.08
CA VAL A 96 13.79 5.35 -11.37
C VAL A 96 14.01 5.41 -9.85
N TYR A 97 14.87 4.54 -9.31
CA TYR A 97 15.25 4.55 -7.90
C TYR A 97 15.79 5.93 -7.48
N ASN A 98 16.73 6.50 -8.24
CA ASN A 98 17.33 7.80 -7.96
C ASN A 98 16.29 8.92 -8.00
N ARG A 99 15.36 8.88 -8.95
CA ARG A 99 14.26 9.85 -9.00
C ARG A 99 13.34 9.77 -7.79
N VAL A 100 13.10 8.58 -7.28
CA VAL A 100 12.34 8.40 -6.03
C VAL A 100 13.14 8.92 -4.83
N ALA A 101 14.44 8.66 -4.76
CA ALA A 101 15.32 9.19 -3.71
C ALA A 101 15.30 10.72 -3.65
N GLU A 102 15.38 11.40 -4.82
CA GLU A 102 15.23 12.86 -4.89
C GLU A 102 13.88 13.33 -4.30
N ILE A 103 12.79 12.63 -4.58
CA ILE A 103 11.46 12.98 -4.03
C ILE A 103 11.43 12.79 -2.51
N ILE A 104 12.10 11.78 -1.98
CA ILE A 104 12.17 11.52 -0.54
C ILE A 104 12.84 12.69 0.17
N ASP A 105 13.91 13.23 -0.41
CA ASP A 105 14.70 14.33 0.15
C ASP A 105 14.02 15.71 -0.04
N ASP A 106 13.24 15.87 -1.11
CA ASP A 106 12.55 17.13 -1.45
C ASP A 106 11.12 17.19 -0.84
N ALA A 107 10.95 16.71 0.36
CA ALA A 107 9.62 16.64 1.00
C ALA A 107 9.14 17.96 1.62
N GLY A 108 10.03 18.95 1.79
CA GLY A 108 9.69 20.23 2.41
C GLY A 108 9.07 20.09 3.78
N ASP A 109 7.86 20.64 3.96
CA ASP A 109 7.11 20.61 5.22
C ASP A 109 6.19 19.38 5.36
N TYR A 110 6.28 18.39 4.45
CA TYR A 110 5.44 17.20 4.54
C TYR A 110 5.86 16.33 5.73
N ASP A 111 4.91 16.06 6.62
CA ASP A 111 5.07 15.29 7.86
C ASP A 111 6.39 15.66 8.59
N ASP A 112 7.25 14.71 8.83
CA ASP A 112 8.54 14.90 9.52
C ASP A 112 9.68 15.27 8.54
N GLY A 113 9.34 15.85 7.38
CA GLY A 113 10.31 16.27 6.36
C GLY A 113 10.72 15.17 5.38
N SER A 114 9.92 14.09 5.23
CA SER A 114 10.19 13.02 4.26
C SER A 114 8.94 12.36 3.72
N TYR A 115 8.89 12.11 2.42
CA TYR A 115 7.88 11.23 1.81
C TYR A 115 8.20 9.73 1.96
N GLY A 116 9.37 9.37 2.45
CA GLY A 116 9.80 7.97 2.58
C GLY A 116 8.78 7.09 3.31
N PRO A 117 8.30 7.46 4.52
CA PRO A 117 7.35 6.63 5.26
C PRO A 117 6.04 6.35 4.49
N VAL A 118 5.47 7.33 3.79
CA VAL A 118 4.24 7.13 3.03
C VAL A 118 4.46 6.29 1.77
N LEU A 119 5.66 6.32 1.17
CA LEU A 119 6.03 5.43 0.06
C LEU A 119 6.19 3.98 0.53
N VAL A 120 6.80 3.74 1.70
CA VAL A 120 6.84 2.40 2.33
C VAL A 120 5.42 1.89 2.58
N ARG A 121 4.53 2.76 3.09
CA ARG A 121 3.13 2.40 3.32
C ARG A 121 2.39 2.08 2.02
N LEU A 122 2.63 2.81 0.93
CA LEU A 122 2.06 2.50 -0.39
C LEU A 122 2.48 1.11 -0.87
N ALA A 123 3.77 0.81 -0.82
CA ALA A 123 4.31 -0.49 -1.22
C ALA A 123 3.74 -1.63 -0.37
N TRP A 124 3.63 -1.43 0.95
CA TRP A 124 3.00 -2.38 1.88
C TRP A 124 1.52 -2.60 1.56
N HIS A 125 0.71 -1.55 1.47
CA HIS A 125 -0.73 -1.66 1.26
C HIS A 125 -1.09 -2.26 -0.11
N SER A 126 -0.28 -2.00 -1.13
CA SER A 126 -0.46 -2.62 -2.46
C SER A 126 -0.09 -4.11 -2.47
N SER A 127 0.79 -4.56 -1.58
CA SER A 127 1.27 -5.94 -1.52
C SER A 127 0.50 -6.80 -0.51
N GLY A 128 0.09 -6.22 0.63
CA GLY A 128 -0.52 -6.90 1.77
C GLY A 128 -1.95 -7.41 1.55
N THR A 129 -2.50 -7.19 0.37
CA THR A 129 -3.82 -7.70 -0.02
C THR A 129 -3.79 -9.16 -0.50
N TYR A 130 -2.62 -9.78 -0.62
CA TYR A 130 -2.47 -11.14 -1.14
C TYR A 130 -3.17 -12.18 -0.27
N ASP A 131 -3.80 -13.13 -0.93
CA ASP A 131 -4.39 -14.32 -0.34
C ASP A 131 -3.84 -15.57 -1.03
N LYS A 132 -3.10 -16.37 -0.27
CA LYS A 132 -2.40 -17.56 -0.79
C LYS A 132 -3.33 -18.68 -1.25
N GLU A 133 -4.57 -18.73 -0.74
CA GLU A 133 -5.54 -19.76 -1.11
C GLU A 133 -6.27 -19.38 -2.42
N SER A 134 -6.78 -18.16 -2.50
CA SER A 134 -7.48 -17.68 -3.71
C SER A 134 -6.53 -17.19 -4.82
N LYS A 135 -5.24 -17.00 -4.51
CA LYS A 135 -4.22 -16.43 -5.40
C LYS A 135 -4.58 -15.03 -5.93
N THR A 136 -5.35 -14.26 -5.17
CA THR A 136 -5.78 -12.90 -5.51
C THR A 136 -5.08 -11.85 -4.68
N GLY A 137 -4.98 -10.62 -5.20
CA GLY A 137 -4.27 -9.51 -4.54
C GLY A 137 -2.76 -9.61 -4.66
N GLY A 138 -2.05 -8.88 -3.82
CA GLY A 138 -0.60 -8.76 -3.86
C GLY A 138 -0.11 -7.64 -4.79
N SER A 139 1.20 -7.56 -4.95
CA SER A 139 1.86 -6.42 -5.61
C SER A 139 1.74 -6.40 -7.13
N ASN A 140 1.24 -7.50 -7.76
CA ASN A 140 1.36 -7.70 -9.20
C ASN A 140 0.61 -6.66 -10.03
N TYR A 141 -0.63 -6.33 -9.65
CA TYR A 141 -1.55 -5.61 -10.54
C TYR A 141 -1.72 -4.12 -10.22
N ALA A 142 -1.17 -3.65 -9.12
CA ALA A 142 -1.29 -2.27 -8.64
C ALA A 142 -2.75 -1.75 -8.64
N THR A 143 -3.67 -2.56 -8.13
CA THR A 143 -5.12 -2.33 -8.21
C THR A 143 -5.62 -1.16 -7.37
N MET A 144 -4.80 -0.65 -6.42
CA MET A 144 -5.11 0.59 -5.68
C MET A 144 -5.18 1.85 -6.59
N ARG A 145 -4.85 1.72 -7.88
CA ARG A 145 -5.14 2.79 -8.87
C ARG A 145 -6.63 2.99 -9.09
N PHE A 146 -7.45 1.99 -8.80
CA PHE A 146 -8.89 2.00 -9.06
C PHE A 146 -9.69 2.31 -7.79
N ASP A 147 -10.81 2.99 -7.99
CA ASP A 147 -11.66 3.52 -6.94
C ASP A 147 -12.11 2.51 -5.86
N PRO A 148 -12.51 1.27 -6.17
CA PRO A 148 -12.91 0.36 -5.09
C PRO A 148 -11.80 0.19 -4.05
N GLU A 149 -10.57 -0.13 -4.46
CA GLU A 149 -9.45 -0.38 -3.54
C GLU A 149 -8.84 0.94 -3.02
N ALA A 150 -8.73 1.96 -3.86
CA ALA A 150 -8.22 3.28 -3.46
C ALA A 150 -9.04 3.91 -2.33
N LYS A 151 -10.33 3.60 -2.25
CA LYS A 151 -11.29 4.14 -1.27
C LYS A 151 -11.47 3.28 -0.02
N HIS A 152 -10.81 2.13 0.09
CA HIS A 152 -10.81 1.37 1.35
C HIS A 152 -10.30 2.23 2.50
N GLY A 153 -10.93 2.12 3.65
CA GLY A 153 -10.56 2.93 4.82
C GLY A 153 -9.09 2.80 5.21
N ALA A 154 -8.52 1.60 5.08
CA ALA A 154 -7.10 1.36 5.33
C ALA A 154 -6.17 2.16 4.40
N ASN A 155 -6.62 2.57 3.21
CA ASN A 155 -5.84 3.30 2.22
C ASN A 155 -6.00 4.83 2.31
N ALA A 156 -6.68 5.35 3.33
CA ALA A 156 -6.81 6.78 3.56
C ALA A 156 -5.43 7.48 3.63
N GLY A 157 -5.29 8.59 2.90
CA GLY A 157 -4.03 9.36 2.80
C GLY A 157 -2.98 8.80 1.84
N LEU A 158 -3.16 7.60 1.27
CA LEU A 158 -2.21 7.04 0.28
C LEU A 158 -2.31 7.69 -1.11
N ASN A 159 -3.33 8.52 -1.36
CA ASN A 159 -3.37 9.36 -2.55
C ASN A 159 -2.10 10.22 -2.68
N VAL A 160 -1.54 10.74 -1.58
CA VAL A 160 -0.29 11.51 -1.59
C VAL A 160 0.84 10.72 -2.26
N ALA A 161 1.06 9.48 -1.83
CA ALA A 161 2.11 8.63 -2.40
C ALA A 161 1.79 8.24 -3.85
N ARG A 162 0.53 7.94 -4.19
CA ARG A 162 0.13 7.63 -5.57
C ARG A 162 0.34 8.81 -6.50
N ASP A 163 -0.01 10.02 -6.08
CA ASP A 163 0.15 11.25 -6.88
C ASP A 163 1.63 11.59 -7.12
N LEU A 164 2.49 11.32 -6.13
CA LEU A 164 3.94 11.44 -6.30
C LEU A 164 4.47 10.42 -7.31
N MET A 165 4.06 9.16 -7.19
CA MET A 165 4.49 8.10 -8.09
C MET A 165 3.91 8.27 -9.50
N GLU A 166 2.76 8.95 -9.66
CA GLU A 166 2.24 9.31 -10.98
C GLU A 166 3.21 10.25 -11.72
N LYS A 167 3.85 11.20 -11.04
CA LYS A 167 4.87 12.07 -11.65
C LYS A 167 6.06 11.26 -12.15
N VAL A 168 6.55 10.31 -11.35
CA VAL A 168 7.63 9.39 -11.75
C VAL A 168 7.20 8.51 -12.93
N LYS A 169 5.95 8.02 -12.92
CA LYS A 169 5.39 7.23 -14.03
C LYS A 169 5.36 8.00 -15.35
N GLN A 170 5.09 9.31 -15.32
CA GLN A 170 5.12 10.17 -16.51
C GLN A 170 6.54 10.35 -17.05
N GLU A 171 7.54 10.41 -16.18
CA GLU A 171 8.96 10.48 -16.56
C GLU A 171 9.47 9.13 -17.10
N PHE A 172 8.97 8.00 -16.54
CA PHE A 172 9.36 6.63 -16.90
C PHE A 172 8.14 5.80 -17.33
N PRO A 173 7.51 6.07 -18.49
CA PRO A 173 6.24 5.46 -18.87
C PRO A 173 6.31 3.95 -19.11
N TRP A 174 7.52 3.40 -19.26
CA TRP A 174 7.75 1.98 -19.49
C TRP A 174 7.61 1.09 -18.24
N ILE A 175 7.85 1.64 -17.04
CA ILE A 175 7.74 0.85 -15.79
C ILE A 175 6.26 0.59 -15.45
N SER A 176 5.92 -0.62 -15.00
CA SER A 176 4.58 -0.87 -14.46
C SER A 176 4.37 -0.14 -13.13
N TYR A 177 3.12 0.15 -12.75
CA TYR A 177 2.83 0.71 -11.43
C TYR A 177 3.20 -0.25 -10.30
N GLY A 178 3.04 -1.57 -10.52
CA GLY A 178 3.44 -2.58 -9.53
C GLY A 178 4.94 -2.56 -9.26
N ASP A 179 5.76 -2.48 -10.31
CA ASP A 179 7.21 -2.35 -10.17
C ASP A 179 7.59 -0.99 -9.57
N LEU A 180 6.96 0.10 -10.04
CA LEU A 180 7.24 1.44 -9.53
C LEU A 180 6.96 1.57 -8.03
N TRP A 181 5.79 1.12 -7.55
CA TRP A 181 5.43 1.27 -6.15
C TRP A 181 6.29 0.41 -5.22
N THR A 182 6.62 -0.83 -5.64
CA THR A 182 7.50 -1.69 -4.85
C THR A 182 8.94 -1.21 -4.86
N LEU A 183 9.45 -0.71 -6.00
CA LEU A 183 10.78 -0.10 -6.09
C LEU A 183 10.86 1.19 -5.26
N ALA A 184 9.79 1.99 -5.23
CA ALA A 184 9.71 3.16 -4.37
C ALA A 184 9.76 2.80 -2.87
N GLY A 185 9.13 1.69 -2.48
CA GLY A 185 9.26 1.15 -1.13
C GLY A 185 10.68 0.71 -0.80
N VAL A 186 11.38 0.08 -1.75
CA VAL A 186 12.80 -0.30 -1.61
C VAL A 186 13.68 0.94 -1.44
N ALA A 187 13.54 1.92 -2.33
CA ALA A 187 14.29 3.17 -2.25
C ALA A 187 14.06 3.87 -0.91
N ALA A 188 12.79 4.00 -0.50
CA ALA A 188 12.45 4.65 0.77
C ALA A 188 13.07 3.96 1.99
N ILE A 189 13.04 2.62 2.04
CA ILE A 189 13.67 1.88 3.14
C ILE A 189 15.18 2.12 3.16
N GLN A 190 15.85 2.02 2.01
CA GLN A 190 17.30 2.10 1.93
C GLN A 190 17.83 3.53 2.15
N GLU A 191 17.18 4.55 1.56
CA GLU A 191 17.59 5.96 1.73
C GLU A 191 17.30 6.50 3.14
N MET A 192 16.38 5.88 3.89
CA MET A 192 16.17 6.17 5.31
C MET A 192 17.04 5.32 6.24
N ALA A 193 18.24 4.92 5.81
CA ALA A 193 19.22 4.14 6.56
C ALA A 193 18.77 2.69 6.90
N GLY A 194 17.82 2.15 6.17
CA GLY A 194 17.39 0.75 6.32
C GLY A 194 18.29 -0.25 5.61
N PRO A 195 17.99 -1.55 5.76
CA PRO A 195 18.75 -2.61 5.12
C PRO A 195 18.53 -2.64 3.61
N LYS A 196 19.47 -3.23 2.89
CA LYS A 196 19.29 -3.56 1.48
C LYS A 196 18.15 -4.55 1.30
N ILE A 197 17.27 -4.24 0.37
CA ILE A 197 16.10 -5.08 0.05
C ILE A 197 16.31 -5.73 -1.32
N PRO A 198 16.43 -7.06 -1.40
CA PRO A 198 16.43 -7.75 -2.68
C PRO A 198 15.12 -7.51 -3.43
N TRP A 199 15.23 -7.06 -4.68
CA TRP A 199 14.08 -6.71 -5.50
C TRP A 199 14.29 -7.11 -6.95
N ARG A 200 13.24 -7.50 -7.65
CA ARG A 200 13.26 -7.80 -9.09
C ARG A 200 12.01 -7.28 -9.78
N PRO A 201 12.17 -6.83 -11.06
CA PRO A 201 11.06 -6.37 -11.87
C PRO A 201 10.26 -7.53 -12.46
N GLY A 202 9.04 -7.20 -12.90
CA GLY A 202 8.20 -8.15 -13.62
C GLY A 202 6.71 -8.05 -13.32
N ARG A 203 6.30 -7.12 -12.44
CA ARG A 203 4.89 -6.86 -12.16
C ARG A 203 4.24 -6.20 -13.36
N ILE A 204 2.97 -6.51 -13.57
CA ILE A 204 2.18 -5.95 -14.67
C ILE A 204 1.04 -5.10 -14.11
N ASP A 205 0.57 -4.17 -14.93
CA ASP A 205 -0.59 -3.36 -14.58
C ASP A 205 -1.88 -4.14 -14.81
N GLY A 206 -2.75 -4.16 -13.80
CA GLY A 206 -4.02 -4.86 -13.85
C GLY A 206 -5.21 -3.96 -14.17
N PHE A 207 -6.38 -4.53 -14.01
CA PHE A 207 -7.68 -3.90 -14.23
C PHE A 207 -8.46 -3.76 -12.94
N GLU A 208 -9.45 -2.90 -12.95
CA GLU A 208 -10.38 -2.70 -11.82
C GLU A 208 -11.03 -4.01 -11.35
N ALA A 209 -11.34 -4.94 -12.26
CA ALA A 209 -11.92 -6.23 -11.91
C ALA A 209 -11.01 -7.13 -11.04
N GLN A 210 -9.71 -6.79 -10.92
CA GLN A 210 -8.75 -7.48 -10.08
C GLN A 210 -8.57 -6.79 -8.71
N ALA A 211 -9.26 -5.67 -8.47
CA ALA A 211 -9.25 -5.00 -7.16
C ALA A 211 -9.74 -5.95 -6.07
N THR A 212 -9.08 -5.90 -4.93
CA THR A 212 -9.38 -6.79 -3.82
C THR A 212 -10.52 -6.26 -2.96
N PRO A 213 -11.27 -7.13 -2.27
CA PRO A 213 -12.26 -6.67 -1.30
C PRO A 213 -11.59 -5.95 -0.12
N ASP A 214 -12.34 -5.06 0.53
CA ASP A 214 -11.91 -4.42 1.78
C ASP A 214 -11.70 -5.45 2.91
N GLY A 215 -10.95 -5.05 3.95
CA GLY A 215 -10.68 -5.86 5.14
C GLY A 215 -9.51 -6.83 5.01
N ARG A 216 -8.72 -6.77 3.94
CA ARG A 216 -7.50 -7.59 3.80
C ARG A 216 -6.27 -7.02 4.51
N LEU A 217 -6.30 -5.76 4.92
CA LEU A 217 -5.23 -5.13 5.71
C LEU A 217 -5.57 -5.14 7.20
N PRO A 218 -4.57 -5.05 8.10
CA PRO A 218 -4.81 -5.13 9.52
C PRO A 218 -5.68 -4.00 10.07
N ASP A 219 -6.58 -4.35 10.99
CA ASP A 219 -7.27 -3.40 11.86
C ASP A 219 -6.42 -3.16 13.12
N ALA A 220 -5.93 -1.95 13.26
CA ALA A 220 -5.02 -1.55 14.33
C ALA A 220 -5.62 -1.61 15.75
N THR A 221 -6.94 -1.74 15.88
CA THR A 221 -7.63 -1.85 17.18
C THR A 221 -7.62 -3.26 17.75
N GLN A 222 -7.18 -4.26 16.98
CA GLN A 222 -7.27 -5.67 17.31
C GLN A 222 -5.97 -6.24 17.92
N GLY A 223 -5.92 -7.55 18.12
CA GLY A 223 -4.86 -8.24 18.85
C GLY A 223 -4.07 -9.24 18.00
N ALA A 224 -3.31 -10.11 18.69
CA ALA A 224 -2.39 -11.06 18.10
C ALA A 224 -3.07 -12.03 17.10
N ASP A 225 -4.26 -12.55 17.44
CA ASP A 225 -4.97 -13.48 16.58
C ASP A 225 -5.40 -12.82 15.26
N HIS A 226 -5.77 -11.55 15.31
CA HIS A 226 -6.07 -10.79 14.10
C HIS A 226 -4.82 -10.62 13.22
N LEU A 227 -3.68 -10.24 13.80
CA LEU A 227 -2.42 -10.16 13.05
C LEU A 227 -2.10 -11.51 12.39
N ARG A 228 -2.23 -12.62 13.12
CA ARG A 228 -2.02 -13.96 12.54
C ARG A 228 -2.99 -14.22 11.39
N ASN A 229 -4.27 -13.94 11.56
CA ASN A 229 -5.26 -14.16 10.51
C ASN A 229 -4.91 -13.38 9.22
N ILE A 230 -4.49 -12.13 9.35
CA ILE A 230 -4.09 -11.29 8.21
C ILE A 230 -2.81 -11.81 7.56
N PHE A 231 -1.75 -12.01 8.33
CA PHE A 231 -0.44 -12.34 7.78
C PHE A 231 -0.30 -13.81 7.37
N TYR A 232 -0.94 -14.75 8.08
CA TYR A 232 -0.97 -16.17 7.67
C TYR A 232 -1.74 -16.39 6.37
N ARG A 233 -2.77 -15.57 6.10
CA ARG A 233 -3.43 -15.54 4.79
C ARG A 233 -2.44 -15.22 3.67
N MET A 234 -1.48 -14.32 3.92
CA MET A 234 -0.41 -14.00 2.97
C MET A 234 0.69 -15.07 2.89
N GLY A 235 0.82 -15.91 3.91
CA GLY A 235 1.84 -16.97 3.99
C GLY A 235 2.97 -16.70 4.98
N PHE A 236 2.94 -15.57 5.70
CA PHE A 236 3.92 -15.23 6.72
C PHE A 236 3.73 -16.01 8.03
N ASN A 237 4.78 -16.13 8.82
CA ASN A 237 4.80 -16.73 10.15
C ASN A 237 4.96 -15.65 11.25
N ASP A 238 4.96 -16.05 12.52
CA ASP A 238 5.06 -15.13 13.67
C ASP A 238 6.35 -14.28 13.66
N GLN A 239 7.48 -14.84 13.26
CA GLN A 239 8.74 -14.11 13.16
C GLN A 239 8.66 -13.00 12.11
N GLU A 240 8.13 -13.32 10.94
CA GLU A 240 7.96 -12.37 9.83
C GLU A 240 6.93 -11.29 10.14
N ILE A 241 5.85 -11.63 10.87
CA ILE A 241 4.88 -10.63 11.40
C ILE A 241 5.60 -9.60 12.25
N VAL A 242 6.40 -10.06 13.22
CA VAL A 242 7.12 -9.15 14.12
C VAL A 242 8.16 -8.35 13.35
N ALA A 243 8.93 -8.99 12.45
CA ALA A 243 9.91 -8.29 11.62
C ALA A 243 9.29 -7.16 10.80
N LEU A 244 8.18 -7.45 10.08
CA LEU A 244 7.45 -6.46 9.26
C LEU A 244 6.82 -5.34 10.10
N SER A 245 6.37 -5.64 11.33
CA SER A 245 5.83 -4.62 12.24
C SER A 245 6.86 -3.54 12.58
N GLY A 246 8.16 -3.85 12.49
CA GLY A 246 9.25 -2.89 12.67
C GLY A 246 9.23 -1.72 11.67
N ALA A 247 8.49 -1.81 10.56
CA ALA A 247 8.25 -0.68 9.66
C ALA A 247 7.56 0.51 10.36
N HIS A 248 6.92 0.30 11.51
CA HIS A 248 6.40 1.36 12.37
C HIS A 248 7.51 2.18 13.08
N ALA A 249 8.81 1.86 12.87
CA ALA A 249 9.88 2.83 13.13
C ALA A 249 9.69 4.12 12.34
N LEU A 250 8.96 4.05 11.21
CA LEU A 250 8.79 5.12 10.23
C LEU A 250 7.43 5.81 10.32
N GLY A 251 7.46 7.14 10.17
CA GLY A 251 6.28 7.97 9.99
C GLY A 251 5.43 8.16 11.24
N ARG A 252 4.21 8.55 11.01
CA ARG A 252 3.22 8.86 12.05
C ARG A 252 1.79 8.55 11.62
N CYS A 253 0.91 8.41 12.59
CA CYS A 253 -0.53 8.38 12.37
C CYS A 253 -1.11 9.79 12.32
N HIS A 254 -2.21 9.94 11.56
CA HIS A 254 -2.96 11.18 11.39
C HIS A 254 -4.44 10.93 11.66
N ARG A 255 -5.07 11.85 12.41
CA ARG A 255 -6.49 11.73 12.80
C ARG A 255 -7.44 11.70 11.62
N ASP A 256 -7.14 12.45 10.58
CA ASP A 256 -7.92 12.55 9.34
C ASP A 256 -7.73 11.37 8.38
N ARG A 257 -6.79 10.45 8.68
CA ARG A 257 -6.49 9.25 7.88
C ARG A 257 -6.90 7.98 8.62
N SER A 258 -6.10 7.55 9.58
CA SER A 258 -6.34 6.33 10.36
C SER A 258 -7.20 6.55 11.62
N GLY A 259 -7.43 7.80 12.01
CA GLY A 259 -8.06 8.16 13.29
C GLY A 259 -7.09 8.19 14.47
N PHE A 260 -5.94 7.52 14.37
CA PHE A 260 -4.86 7.55 15.37
C PHE A 260 -3.98 8.77 15.18
N GLU A 261 -3.10 9.06 16.16
CA GLU A 261 -2.29 10.29 16.14
C GLU A 261 -0.91 10.08 16.75
N GLY A 262 0.12 10.57 16.07
CA GLY A 262 1.49 10.66 16.56
C GLY A 262 2.46 9.66 15.94
N PRO A 263 3.77 9.85 16.16
CA PRO A 263 4.82 8.96 15.71
C PRO A 263 5.04 7.81 16.69
N TRP A 264 5.62 6.70 16.21
CA TRP A 264 6.02 5.58 17.05
C TRP A 264 7.40 5.77 17.70
N THR A 265 8.29 6.52 17.02
CA THR A 265 9.68 6.75 17.44
C THR A 265 10.03 8.23 17.42
N PHE A 266 11.14 8.59 18.05
CA PHE A 266 11.66 9.96 18.03
C PHE A 266 12.36 10.33 16.72
N ALA A 267 12.64 9.35 15.84
CA ALA A 267 13.26 9.54 14.53
C ALA A 267 12.41 8.90 13.42
N PRO A 268 11.23 9.46 13.13
CA PRO A 268 10.24 8.84 12.24
C PRO A 268 10.65 8.78 10.76
N THR A 269 11.78 9.34 10.39
CA THR A 269 12.35 9.29 9.03
C THR A 269 13.61 8.44 8.93
N THR A 270 13.90 7.62 9.96
CA THR A 270 15.09 6.77 10.01
C THR A 270 14.69 5.34 10.37
N VAL A 271 15.11 4.36 9.58
CA VAL A 271 14.87 2.93 9.87
C VAL A 271 15.86 2.47 10.94
N THR A 272 15.38 2.31 12.16
CA THR A 272 16.16 1.81 13.30
C THR A 272 15.33 0.81 14.11
N ASN A 273 15.98 0.00 14.95
CA ASN A 273 15.28 -0.89 15.87
C ASN A 273 14.68 -0.18 17.09
N ASP A 274 14.66 1.14 17.12
CA ASP A 274 14.09 1.92 18.22
C ASP A 274 12.62 1.61 18.47
N TYR A 275 11.86 1.29 17.42
CA TYR A 275 10.48 0.81 17.58
C TYR A 275 10.38 -0.36 18.56
N PHE A 276 11.24 -1.37 18.41
CA PHE A 276 11.26 -2.52 19.32
C PHE A 276 11.84 -2.17 20.69
N ARG A 277 12.90 -1.36 20.75
CA ARG A 277 13.49 -0.91 22.02
C ARG A 277 12.47 -0.15 22.86
N LEU A 278 11.77 0.81 22.26
CA LEU A 278 10.76 1.61 22.94
C LEU A 278 9.58 0.78 23.44
N LEU A 279 9.20 -0.31 22.75
CA LEU A 279 8.18 -1.24 23.25
C LEU A 279 8.54 -1.87 24.61
N PHE A 280 9.83 -2.08 24.90
CA PHE A 280 10.30 -2.66 26.16
C PHE A 280 10.75 -1.60 27.17
N ASP A 281 11.41 -0.54 26.73
CA ASP A 281 12.09 0.43 27.58
C ASP A 281 11.14 1.51 28.11
N GLU A 282 10.09 1.85 27.33
CA GLU A 282 9.14 2.88 27.75
C GLU A 282 7.94 2.31 28.49
N LYS A 283 7.39 3.12 29.38
CA LYS A 283 6.14 2.80 30.06
C LYS A 283 4.96 3.31 29.25
N TRP A 284 4.25 2.40 28.62
CA TRP A 284 3.07 2.69 27.82
C TRP A 284 1.81 2.76 28.69
N VAL A 285 0.96 3.78 28.45
CA VAL A 285 -0.32 3.99 29.10
C VAL A 285 -1.39 4.31 28.06
N TRP A 286 -2.64 3.96 28.35
CA TRP A 286 -3.75 4.30 27.46
C TRP A 286 -3.94 5.82 27.42
N LYS A 287 -3.89 6.40 26.21
CA LYS A 287 -4.14 7.81 25.96
C LYS A 287 -5.60 8.13 26.26
N ARG A 288 -5.84 9.21 27.01
CA ARG A 288 -7.17 9.75 27.28
C ARG A 288 -7.49 10.85 26.30
N TRP A 289 -8.28 10.55 25.32
CA TRP A 289 -8.64 11.45 24.22
C TRP A 289 -9.94 11.00 23.55
N ASP A 290 -10.41 11.74 22.53
CA ASP A 290 -11.65 11.50 21.76
C ASP A 290 -11.48 10.61 20.52
N GLY A 291 -10.26 10.11 20.26
CA GLY A 291 -9.93 9.17 19.19
C GLY A 291 -10.04 7.69 19.58
N PRO A 292 -9.65 6.77 18.68
CA PRO A 292 -9.60 5.35 18.97
C PRO A 292 -8.61 5.02 20.09
N LYS A 293 -8.74 3.83 20.69
CA LYS A 293 -7.81 3.39 21.74
C LYS A 293 -6.40 3.28 21.18
N GLN A 294 -5.49 4.09 21.71
CA GLN A 294 -4.05 4.00 21.47
C GLN A 294 -3.28 4.20 22.77
N LEU A 295 -2.04 3.78 22.78
CA LEU A 295 -1.13 4.04 23.90
C LEU A 295 -0.30 5.30 23.61
N GLU A 296 0.14 5.94 24.68
CA GLU A 296 1.13 7.01 24.65
C GLU A 296 2.26 6.67 25.66
N ASP A 297 3.49 7.13 25.41
CA ASP A 297 4.55 7.02 26.39
C ASP A 297 4.22 7.88 27.61
N LYS A 298 4.40 7.30 28.81
CA LYS A 298 4.03 7.99 30.06
C LYS A 298 4.88 9.24 30.33
N LYS A 299 6.12 9.24 29.86
CA LYS A 299 7.12 10.25 30.21
C LYS A 299 6.94 11.54 29.41
N THR A 300 6.91 11.45 28.10
CA THR A 300 6.87 12.62 27.21
C THR A 300 5.49 12.84 26.59
N ARG A 301 4.67 11.78 26.46
CA ARG A 301 3.38 11.75 25.78
C ARG A 301 3.47 12.19 24.31
N SER A 302 4.65 12.07 23.72
CA SER A 302 4.92 12.45 22.34
C SER A 302 4.95 11.26 21.38
N LEU A 303 5.08 10.05 21.91
CA LEU A 303 5.06 8.82 21.14
C LEU A 303 3.73 8.09 21.31
N MET A 304 3.41 7.25 20.32
CA MET A 304 2.22 6.41 20.35
C MET A 304 2.56 4.96 20.05
N MET A 305 1.69 4.04 20.50
CA MET A 305 1.62 2.66 20.03
C MET A 305 0.17 2.27 19.78
N LEU A 306 -0.05 1.54 18.72
CA LEU A 306 -1.33 0.93 18.41
C LEU A 306 -1.58 -0.29 19.32
N PRO A 307 -2.83 -0.72 19.52
CA PRO A 307 -3.11 -2.01 20.15
C PRO A 307 -2.36 -3.17 19.48
N THR A 308 -2.28 -3.19 18.14
CA THR A 308 -1.53 -4.18 17.35
C THR A 308 -0.01 -4.12 17.56
N ASP A 309 0.56 -2.97 17.91
CA ASP A 309 1.98 -2.86 18.29
C ASP A 309 2.22 -3.44 19.67
N TYR A 310 1.35 -3.08 20.62
CA TYR A 310 1.56 -3.47 22.01
C TYR A 310 1.40 -4.97 22.25
N VAL A 311 0.64 -5.68 21.41
CA VAL A 311 0.55 -7.15 21.50
C VAL A 311 1.87 -7.84 21.19
N LEU A 312 2.80 -7.20 20.49
CA LEU A 312 4.13 -7.77 20.20
C LEU A 312 4.94 -8.05 21.49
N VAL A 313 4.67 -7.33 22.58
CA VAL A 313 5.31 -7.56 23.88
C VAL A 313 4.41 -8.30 24.87
N GLN A 314 3.16 -8.56 24.51
CA GLN A 314 2.19 -9.30 25.33
C GLN A 314 2.07 -10.76 24.92
N ASP A 315 1.98 -11.04 23.61
CA ASP A 315 1.92 -12.40 23.08
C ASP A 315 3.28 -13.09 23.26
N LYS A 316 3.26 -14.32 23.79
CA LYS A 316 4.49 -15.05 24.12
C LYS A 316 5.38 -15.34 22.91
N SER A 317 4.80 -15.67 21.78
CA SER A 317 5.53 -15.98 20.55
C SER A 317 6.10 -14.73 19.91
N PHE A 318 5.29 -13.67 19.76
CA PHE A 318 5.75 -12.39 19.22
C PHE A 318 6.83 -11.74 20.07
N LYS A 319 6.66 -11.74 21.41
CA LYS A 319 7.62 -11.15 22.36
C LYS A 319 9.02 -11.73 22.23
N LYS A 320 9.13 -13.02 21.93
CA LYS A 320 10.41 -13.69 21.71
C LYS A 320 11.20 -13.00 20.58
N TYR A 321 10.54 -12.74 19.45
CA TYR A 321 11.18 -12.10 18.29
C TYR A 321 11.36 -10.60 18.51
N ALA A 322 10.36 -9.92 19.05
CA ALA A 322 10.46 -8.50 19.39
C ALA A 322 11.66 -8.21 20.31
N LYS A 323 11.94 -9.11 21.26
CA LYS A 323 13.11 -8.96 22.16
C LYS A 323 14.42 -9.10 21.41
N VAL A 324 14.56 -10.08 20.52
CA VAL A 324 15.75 -10.25 19.66
C VAL A 324 16.01 -8.96 18.85
N TYR A 325 14.96 -8.41 18.26
CA TYR A 325 15.06 -7.21 17.44
C TYR A 325 15.31 -5.93 18.26
N ALA A 326 14.81 -5.86 19.48
CA ALA A 326 15.15 -4.79 20.41
C ALA A 326 16.64 -4.82 20.80
N ASP A 327 17.21 -6.02 20.95
CA ASP A 327 18.61 -6.22 21.36
C ASP A 327 19.59 -6.08 20.19
N SER A 328 19.16 -6.37 18.96
CA SER A 328 20.02 -6.38 17.76
C SER A 328 19.30 -5.83 16.53
N GLN A 329 19.73 -4.65 16.09
CA GLN A 329 19.28 -4.07 14.81
C GLN A 329 19.71 -4.93 13.62
N GLU A 330 20.88 -5.57 13.68
CA GLU A 330 21.40 -6.43 12.62
C GLU A 330 20.49 -7.64 12.39
N GLU A 331 20.08 -8.34 13.46
CA GLU A 331 19.15 -9.46 13.34
C GLU A 331 17.77 -9.01 12.82
N TRP A 332 17.29 -7.84 13.27
CA TRP A 332 16.06 -7.29 12.71
C TRP A 332 16.22 -6.97 11.22
N PHE A 333 17.28 -6.27 10.82
CA PHE A 333 17.53 -5.89 9.43
C PHE A 333 17.59 -7.09 8.49
N LYS A 334 18.23 -8.16 8.92
CA LYS A 334 18.30 -9.42 8.19
C LYS A 334 16.92 -10.03 7.94
N ASP A 335 16.12 -10.17 8.99
CA ASP A 335 14.79 -10.78 8.89
C ASP A 335 13.79 -9.83 8.20
N PHE A 336 13.85 -8.53 8.48
CA PHE A 336 13.03 -7.50 7.84
C PHE A 336 13.28 -7.43 6.33
N SER A 337 14.55 -7.39 5.91
CA SER A 337 14.93 -7.38 4.49
C SER A 337 14.32 -8.56 3.74
N LYS A 338 14.45 -9.77 4.30
CA LYS A 338 13.87 -10.98 3.71
C LYS A 338 12.35 -10.93 3.66
N ALA A 339 11.70 -10.52 4.75
CA ALA A 339 10.24 -10.46 4.83
C ALA A 339 9.65 -9.40 3.88
N VAL A 340 10.30 -8.23 3.75
CA VAL A 340 9.91 -7.16 2.80
C VAL A 340 10.09 -7.63 1.37
N SER A 341 11.21 -8.28 1.03
CA SER A 341 11.44 -8.85 -0.30
C SER A 341 10.32 -9.84 -0.67
N THR A 342 10.00 -10.77 0.24
CA THR A 342 8.88 -11.71 0.08
C THR A 342 7.55 -10.97 -0.09
N LEU A 343 7.27 -9.98 0.76
CA LEU A 343 6.04 -9.18 0.71
C LEU A 343 5.84 -8.53 -0.66
N PHE A 344 6.91 -7.92 -1.20
CA PHE A 344 6.85 -7.24 -2.48
C PHE A 344 6.75 -8.19 -3.68
N GLU A 345 6.96 -9.48 -3.51
CA GLU A 345 6.77 -10.50 -4.55
C GLU A 345 5.41 -11.23 -4.47
N LEU A 346 4.62 -11.01 -3.41
CA LEU A 346 3.33 -11.68 -3.25
C LEU A 346 2.39 -11.43 -4.43
N GLY A 347 1.81 -12.49 -4.95
CA GLY A 347 0.86 -12.47 -6.05
C GLY A 347 1.49 -12.36 -7.44
N VAL A 348 2.83 -12.35 -7.54
CA VAL A 348 3.54 -12.35 -8.82
C VAL A 348 3.94 -13.79 -9.17
N PRO A 349 3.49 -14.34 -10.31
CA PRO A 349 3.98 -15.65 -10.78
C PRO A 349 5.51 -15.64 -10.97
N THR A 350 6.18 -16.68 -10.53
CA THR A 350 7.67 -16.74 -10.54
C THR A 350 8.22 -16.57 -11.96
N GLU A 351 7.55 -17.13 -12.95
CA GLU A 351 7.92 -17.06 -14.36
C GLU A 351 7.70 -15.66 -14.99
N GLN A 352 6.99 -14.77 -14.30
CA GLN A 352 6.75 -13.41 -14.76
C GLN A 352 7.91 -12.46 -14.46
N PHE A 353 8.75 -12.79 -13.48
CA PHE A 353 9.89 -11.95 -13.14
C PHE A 353 10.91 -11.91 -14.30
N VAL A 354 11.41 -10.70 -14.56
CA VAL A 354 12.39 -10.45 -15.65
C VAL A 354 13.72 -11.14 -15.38
N THR A 355 14.09 -11.29 -14.11
CA THR A 355 15.34 -11.94 -13.69
C THR A 355 15.05 -13.07 -12.71
N PRO A 356 15.77 -14.20 -12.78
CA PRO A 356 15.62 -15.28 -11.82
C PRO A 356 16.05 -14.85 -10.41
N GLU A 357 17.15 -14.08 -10.31
CA GLU A 357 17.69 -13.59 -9.06
C GLU A 357 17.33 -12.11 -8.84
N PRO A 358 16.98 -11.74 -7.60
CA PRO A 358 16.74 -10.36 -7.25
C PRO A 358 18.01 -9.49 -7.38
N TRP A 359 17.83 -8.24 -7.72
CA TRP A 359 18.86 -7.23 -7.68
C TRP A 359 18.95 -6.58 -6.29
N ILE A 360 20.14 -6.17 -5.91
CA ILE A 360 20.38 -5.20 -4.86
C ILE A 360 20.58 -3.84 -5.54
N MET A 361 19.72 -2.89 -5.23
CA MET A 361 19.86 -1.51 -5.72
C MET A 361 20.87 -0.78 -4.84
N PRO A 362 21.86 -0.09 -5.43
CA PRO A 362 22.76 0.76 -4.67
C PRO A 362 22.01 2.02 -4.20
N THR A 363 22.33 2.51 -3.00
CA THR A 363 21.87 3.83 -2.54
C THR A 363 22.51 4.94 -3.35
N VAL A 364 21.96 6.16 -3.26
CA VAL A 364 22.54 7.32 -3.95
C VAL A 364 23.98 7.56 -3.50
N ASP A 365 24.27 7.43 -2.23
CA ASP A 365 25.62 7.61 -1.68
C ASP A 365 26.61 6.55 -2.20
N GLU A 366 26.22 5.26 -2.21
CA GLU A 366 27.04 4.19 -2.78
C GLU A 366 27.37 4.44 -4.27
N GLN A 367 26.39 4.90 -5.07
CA GLN A 367 26.61 5.24 -6.48
C GLN A 367 27.58 6.42 -6.65
N GLN A 368 27.60 7.37 -5.72
CA GLN A 368 28.55 8.48 -5.74
C GLN A 368 29.95 8.04 -5.34
N GLU A 369 30.09 7.10 -4.41
CA GLU A 369 31.37 6.51 -4.02
C GLU A 369 31.99 5.69 -5.15
N GLU A 370 31.19 4.87 -5.84
CA GLU A 370 31.64 4.09 -7.00
C GLU A 370 32.17 4.98 -8.15
N LYS A 371 31.59 6.17 -8.35
CA LYS A 371 32.06 7.13 -9.38
C LYS A 371 33.36 7.85 -9.03
N LYS A 372 33.78 7.83 -7.77
CA LYS A 372 35.01 8.46 -7.28
C LYS A 372 36.23 7.52 -7.33
N ASN A 373 35.99 6.21 -7.43
CA ASN A 373 37.00 5.16 -7.55
C ASN A 373 37.22 4.78 -9.01
#